data_6104dca353566e6f45c2d24c872e78db
#
_entry.id   6104dca353566e6f45c2d24c872e78db
#
_cell.length_a   1.000
_cell.length_b   1.000
_cell.length_c   1.000
_cell.angle_alpha   90.00
_cell.angle_beta   90.00
_cell.angle_gamma   90.00
#
_symmetry.space_group_name_H-M   'P 1'
#
loop_
_entity.id
_entity.type
_entity.pdbx_description
1 polymer ?
#
loop_
_entity_poly.entity_id
_entity_poly.type
_entity_poly.pdbx_seq_one_letter_code
_entity_poly.pdbx_strand_id
1 'polypeptide(L)'
;ETGCKFIDENKIVTDAWNSMDKDDVLSGYFVCEPLESKAYPSGTNDTTHMKAKGAKRVAKLIADAIPENVPELAKYLKGDETFTDIQGHWAEDVIKTLAENDKVSGVGDGKFNPDGTVTRAEFLKMAMDSFGIVGHAYRDGECLDATNDDWYCYYLQGALDKNIISKEMIENCNVTKVTKTLAEATDDKEAVTTDVNVYTGKFDGDKPITREEMAAIAVETYNRSEEHT
;
A
#
# COMPACT_ATOMS: atom_id res chain seq x y z
N GLU A 1 0.69 6.50 44.87
CA GLU A 1 1.10 5.76 43.65
C GLU A 1 0.13 4.60 43.47
N THR A 2 -0.65 4.60 42.40
CA THR A 2 -1.76 3.64 42.22
C THR A 2 -1.30 2.26 41.75
N GLY A 3 0.03 2.06 41.47
CA GLY A 3 0.58 0.80 40.94
C GLY A 3 -0.03 0.38 39.58
N CYS A 4 -0.74 1.29 38.91
CA CYS A 4 -1.36 1.03 37.63
C CYS A 4 -0.29 0.95 36.54
N LYS A 5 -0.28 -0.15 35.80
CA LYS A 5 0.57 -0.32 34.63
C LYS A 5 -0.06 0.42 33.46
N PHE A 6 0.76 1.07 32.64
CA PHE A 6 0.30 1.80 31.46
C PHE A 6 1.36 1.76 30.36
N ILE A 7 0.93 2.01 29.15
CA ILE A 7 1.80 2.22 27.97
C ILE A 7 1.79 3.70 27.65
N ASP A 8 2.98 4.32 27.67
CA ASP A 8 3.14 5.71 27.25
C ASP A 8 3.17 5.79 25.71
N GLU A 9 1.97 5.81 25.12
CA GLU A 9 1.77 5.90 23.68
C GLU A 9 2.48 7.12 23.09
N ASN A 10 2.35 8.28 23.74
CA ASN A 10 2.94 9.53 23.26
C ASN A 10 4.46 9.39 23.11
N LYS A 11 5.12 8.84 24.13
CA LYS A 11 6.57 8.62 24.08
C LYS A 11 6.95 7.66 22.97
N ILE A 12 6.29 6.50 22.88
CA ILE A 12 6.61 5.44 21.91
C ILE A 12 6.43 5.95 20.48
N VAL A 13 5.32 6.64 20.21
CA VAL A 13 5.02 7.18 18.87
C VAL A 13 5.97 8.32 18.52
N THR A 14 6.24 9.22 19.47
CA THR A 14 7.19 10.34 19.28
C THR A 14 8.59 9.84 18.98
N ASP A 15 9.08 8.86 19.73
CA ASP A 15 10.40 8.26 19.51
C ASP A 15 10.48 7.59 18.12
N ALA A 16 9.43 6.87 17.71
CA ALA A 16 9.36 6.23 16.40
C ALA A 16 9.37 7.25 15.26
N TRP A 17 8.57 8.32 15.35
CA TRP A 17 8.52 9.35 14.30
C TRP A 17 9.81 10.18 14.26
N ASN A 18 10.41 10.50 15.40
CA ASN A 18 11.69 11.24 15.46
C ASN A 18 12.88 10.43 14.94
N SER A 19 12.74 9.10 14.80
CA SER A 19 13.78 8.25 14.20
C SER A 19 13.74 8.23 12.67
N MET A 20 12.72 8.84 12.07
CA MET A 20 12.48 8.86 10.61
C MET A 20 12.63 10.28 10.08
N ASP A 21 12.82 10.40 8.76
CA ASP A 21 12.73 11.69 8.11
C ASP A 21 11.31 12.25 8.21
N LYS A 22 11.20 13.58 8.38
CA LYS A 22 9.89 14.23 8.55
C LYS A 22 8.98 14.09 7.34
N ASP A 23 9.53 14.22 6.15
CA ASP A 23 8.75 14.18 4.92
C ASP A 23 8.28 12.75 4.64
N ASP A 24 9.10 11.75 4.98
CA ASP A 24 8.72 10.32 4.94
C ASP A 24 7.57 10.02 5.92
N VAL A 25 7.59 10.59 7.12
CA VAL A 25 6.49 10.44 8.08
C VAL A 25 5.22 11.09 7.55
N LEU A 26 5.29 12.31 7.06
CA LEU A 26 4.12 13.03 6.58
C LEU A 26 3.50 12.35 5.35
N SER A 27 4.29 12.11 4.31
CA SER A 27 3.80 11.49 3.07
C SER A 27 3.37 10.03 3.27
N GLY A 28 4.10 9.29 4.07
CA GLY A 28 3.85 7.87 4.32
C GLY A 28 2.63 7.61 5.21
N TYR A 29 2.35 8.47 6.19
CA TYR A 29 1.40 8.14 7.25
C TYR A 29 0.26 9.14 7.47
N PHE A 30 0.36 10.37 6.99
CA PHE A 30 -0.61 11.43 7.23
C PHE A 30 -1.17 12.04 5.95
N VAL A 31 -0.35 12.67 5.16
CA VAL A 31 -0.77 13.39 3.94
C VAL A 31 -1.23 12.43 2.86
N CYS A 32 -2.40 12.69 2.27
CA CYS A 32 -2.88 11.98 1.09
C CYS A 32 -2.52 12.77 -0.17
N GLU A 33 -1.96 12.08 -1.14
CA GLU A 33 -1.79 12.62 -2.49
C GLU A 33 -3.14 12.81 -3.19
N PRO A 34 -3.26 13.73 -4.15
CA PRO A 34 -4.43 13.81 -5.00
C PRO A 34 -4.73 12.44 -5.64
N LEU A 35 -5.99 12.06 -5.68
CA LEU A 35 -6.48 10.77 -6.18
C LEU A 35 -6.14 9.52 -5.34
N GLU A 36 -5.39 9.66 -4.26
CA GLU A 36 -5.08 8.54 -3.35
C GLU A 36 -6.30 8.05 -2.59
N SER A 37 -7.18 8.95 -2.19
CA SER A 37 -8.37 8.61 -1.38
C SER A 37 -9.65 9.24 -1.93
N LYS A 38 -10.74 8.47 -1.95
CA LYS A 38 -12.08 8.99 -2.28
C LYS A 38 -12.59 10.01 -1.27
N ALA A 39 -12.17 9.94 -0.02
CA ALA A 39 -12.54 10.89 1.02
C ALA A 39 -11.81 12.24 0.86
N TYR A 40 -10.63 12.23 0.23
CA TYR A 40 -9.78 13.40 0.01
C TYR A 40 -9.33 13.46 -1.44
N PRO A 41 -10.24 13.75 -2.39
CA PRO A 41 -9.96 13.66 -3.82
C PRO A 41 -8.86 14.61 -4.31
N SER A 42 -8.71 15.76 -3.66
CA SER A 42 -7.65 16.74 -3.96
C SER A 42 -6.37 16.53 -3.13
N GLY A 43 -6.28 15.41 -2.46
CA GLY A 43 -5.26 15.19 -1.43
C GLY A 43 -5.57 15.94 -0.12
N THR A 44 -4.69 15.85 0.85
CA THR A 44 -4.78 16.58 2.12
C THR A 44 -3.41 16.86 2.69
N ASN A 45 -3.26 18.02 3.32
CA ASN A 45 -2.11 18.37 4.15
C ASN A 45 -2.41 18.18 5.64
N ASP A 46 -3.40 17.36 5.98
CA ASP A 46 -3.75 17.05 7.36
C ASP A 46 -2.60 16.29 8.03
N THR A 47 -2.03 16.89 9.06
CA THR A 47 -0.93 16.31 9.85
C THR A 47 -1.42 15.74 11.19
N THR A 48 -2.74 15.67 11.38
CA THR A 48 -3.39 15.24 12.62
C THR A 48 -4.04 13.86 12.47
N HIS A 49 -4.72 13.63 11.35
CA HIS A 49 -5.42 12.36 11.10
C HIS A 49 -4.55 11.46 10.23
N MET A 50 -4.23 10.29 10.75
CA MET A 50 -3.38 9.31 10.06
C MET A 50 -4.12 8.57 8.96
N LYS A 51 -3.41 8.24 7.89
CA LYS A 51 -3.83 7.21 6.94
C LYS A 51 -3.91 5.84 7.63
N ALA A 52 -4.59 4.87 7.01
CA ALA A 52 -4.69 3.50 7.53
C ALA A 52 -3.31 2.88 7.84
N LYS A 53 -2.29 3.17 7.01
CA LYS A 53 -0.91 2.73 7.22
C LYS A 53 -0.32 3.31 8.52
N GLY A 54 -0.56 4.61 8.79
CA GLY A 54 -0.11 5.25 10.02
C GLY A 54 -0.79 4.68 11.26
N ALA A 55 -2.11 4.48 11.20
CA ALA A 55 -2.87 3.87 12.28
C ALA A 55 -2.40 2.44 12.59
N LYS A 56 -2.13 1.63 11.57
CA LYS A 56 -1.54 0.28 11.74
C LYS A 56 -0.15 0.33 12.39
N ARG A 57 0.69 1.27 11.96
CA ARG A 57 2.03 1.44 12.54
C ARG A 57 1.96 1.77 14.03
N VAL A 58 1.10 2.72 14.42
CA VAL A 58 0.89 3.07 15.83
C VAL A 58 0.35 1.87 16.62
N ALA A 59 -0.66 1.17 16.08
CA ALA A 59 -1.21 -0.03 16.73
C ALA A 59 -0.13 -1.10 16.95
N LYS A 60 0.77 -1.30 15.98
CA LYS A 60 1.90 -2.24 16.14
C LYS A 60 2.86 -1.79 17.23
N LEU A 61 3.26 -0.51 17.26
CA LEU A 61 4.15 0.02 18.29
C LEU A 61 3.58 -0.18 19.70
N ILE A 62 2.26 0.02 19.86
CA ILE A 62 1.57 -0.21 21.13
C ILE A 62 1.57 -1.71 21.47
N ALA A 63 1.24 -2.57 20.51
CA ALA A 63 1.22 -4.01 20.69
C ALA A 63 2.60 -4.55 21.10
N ASP A 64 3.66 -4.08 20.45
CA ASP A 64 5.06 -4.46 20.76
C ASP A 64 5.50 -4.04 22.18
N ALA A 65 4.91 -2.95 22.71
CA ALA A 65 5.18 -2.47 24.06
C ALA A 65 4.40 -3.22 25.17
N ILE A 66 3.36 -3.97 24.83
CA ILE A 66 2.51 -4.68 25.82
C ILE A 66 3.30 -5.69 26.66
N PRO A 67 4.14 -6.58 26.11
CA PRO A 67 4.82 -7.59 26.90
C PRO A 67 5.70 -7.03 28.01
N GLU A 68 6.32 -5.89 27.78
CA GLU A 68 7.21 -5.23 28.74
C GLU A 68 6.41 -4.41 29.78
N ASN A 69 5.43 -3.62 29.34
CA ASN A 69 4.75 -2.66 30.18
C ASN A 69 3.50 -3.23 30.88
N VAL A 70 2.78 -4.12 30.21
CA VAL A 70 1.52 -4.73 30.72
C VAL A 70 1.49 -6.23 30.40
N PRO A 71 2.42 -7.03 30.97
CA PRO A 71 2.64 -8.44 30.57
C PRO A 71 1.41 -9.33 30.72
N GLU A 72 0.47 -9.00 31.58
CA GLU A 72 -0.80 -9.72 31.71
C GLU A 72 -1.69 -9.66 30.48
N LEU A 73 -1.49 -8.67 29.58
CA LEU A 73 -2.19 -8.55 28.31
C LEU A 73 -1.47 -9.27 27.16
N ALA A 74 -0.21 -9.63 27.31
CA ALA A 74 0.59 -10.26 26.25
C ALA A 74 -0.08 -11.54 25.69
N LYS A 75 -0.78 -12.30 26.54
CA LYS A 75 -1.51 -13.51 26.12
C LYS A 75 -2.70 -13.26 25.18
N TYR A 76 -3.14 -12.02 25.03
CA TYR A 76 -4.22 -11.63 24.13
C TYR A 76 -3.70 -11.03 22.82
N LEU A 77 -2.40 -10.78 22.71
CA LEU A 77 -1.82 -10.38 21.42
C LEU A 77 -1.99 -11.56 20.46
N LYS A 78 -2.55 -11.28 19.31
CA LYS A 78 -2.37 -12.19 18.18
C LYS A 78 -0.89 -12.15 17.87
N GLY A 79 -0.23 -13.31 17.86
CA GLY A 79 1.17 -13.42 17.46
C GLY A 79 1.35 -12.75 16.08
N ASP A 80 2.56 -12.28 15.81
CA ASP A 80 2.94 -11.92 14.46
C ASP A 80 2.49 -13.07 13.54
N GLU A 81 1.93 -12.75 12.37
CA GLU A 81 1.50 -13.78 11.43
C GLU A 81 2.70 -14.65 11.07
N THR A 82 2.94 -15.64 11.92
CA THR A 82 3.96 -16.66 11.64
C THR A 82 3.36 -17.58 10.61
N PHE A 83 3.80 -17.44 9.38
CA PHE A 83 3.42 -18.36 8.33
C PHE A 83 3.89 -19.76 8.67
N THR A 84 2.97 -20.71 8.71
CA THR A 84 3.25 -22.08 9.17
C THR A 84 4.06 -22.90 8.15
N ASP A 85 4.13 -22.44 6.91
CA ASP A 85 4.72 -23.15 5.77
C ASP A 85 6.11 -22.61 5.35
N ILE A 86 6.67 -21.66 6.11
CA ILE A 86 8.01 -21.13 5.83
C ILE A 86 9.08 -21.67 6.78
N GLN A 87 8.70 -22.44 7.80
CA GLN A 87 9.62 -22.94 8.80
C GLN A 87 10.68 -23.86 8.17
N GLY A 88 11.94 -23.46 8.31
CA GLY A 88 13.09 -24.16 7.70
C GLY A 88 13.25 -23.92 6.20
N HIS A 89 12.42 -23.08 5.59
CA HIS A 89 12.59 -22.67 4.22
C HIS A 89 13.77 -21.69 4.11
N TRP A 90 14.54 -21.74 3.03
CA TRP A 90 15.73 -20.89 2.84
C TRP A 90 15.41 -19.38 2.88
N ALA A 91 14.19 -18.99 2.53
CA ALA A 91 13.72 -17.61 2.51
C ALA A 91 12.98 -17.20 3.81
N GLU A 92 12.93 -18.04 4.84
CA GLU A 92 12.15 -17.80 6.06
C GLU A 92 12.42 -16.41 6.66
N ASP A 93 13.69 -16.07 6.88
CA ASP A 93 14.06 -14.80 7.52
C ASP A 93 13.70 -13.58 6.64
N VAL A 94 13.86 -13.71 5.33
CA VAL A 94 13.50 -12.65 4.37
C VAL A 94 12.01 -12.43 4.35
N ILE A 95 11.22 -13.51 4.31
CA ILE A 95 9.75 -13.43 4.31
C ILE A 95 9.26 -12.77 5.59
N LYS A 96 9.79 -13.17 6.76
CA LYS A 96 9.46 -12.55 8.05
C LYS A 96 9.77 -11.05 8.04
N THR A 97 10.97 -10.68 7.62
CA THR A 97 11.38 -9.26 7.55
C THR A 97 10.46 -8.44 6.63
N LEU A 98 10.09 -8.97 5.47
CA LEU A 98 9.19 -8.28 4.54
C LEU A 98 7.77 -8.17 5.09
N ALA A 99 7.27 -9.22 5.76
CA ALA A 99 5.95 -9.22 6.38
C ALA A 99 5.87 -8.25 7.57
N GLU A 100 6.89 -8.22 8.43
CA GLU A 100 7.02 -7.26 9.54
C GLU A 100 7.02 -5.80 9.08
N ASN A 101 7.49 -5.54 7.86
CA ASN A 101 7.49 -4.23 7.23
C ASN A 101 6.29 -3.98 6.30
N ASP A 102 5.24 -4.79 6.37
CA ASP A 102 4.03 -4.69 5.53
C ASP A 102 4.31 -4.70 4.01
N LYS A 103 5.43 -5.31 3.58
CA LYS A 103 5.80 -5.38 2.16
C LYS A 103 5.20 -6.59 1.45
N VAL A 104 4.95 -7.66 2.19
CA VAL A 104 4.29 -8.87 1.70
C VAL A 104 3.22 -9.32 2.69
N SER A 105 2.25 -10.08 2.20
CA SER A 105 1.19 -10.69 3.01
C SER A 105 1.10 -12.17 2.69
N GLY A 106 0.55 -12.96 3.60
CA GLY A 106 0.25 -14.37 3.35
C GLY A 106 -0.92 -14.57 2.37
N VAL A 107 -1.04 -15.79 1.88
CA VAL A 107 -2.12 -16.20 0.96
C VAL A 107 -3.42 -16.62 1.69
N GLY A 108 -3.45 -16.47 3.01
CA GLY A 108 -4.54 -16.89 3.89
C GLY A 108 -4.18 -18.11 4.74
N ASP A 109 -5.05 -18.43 5.72
CA ASP A 109 -4.92 -19.57 6.61
C ASP A 109 -3.54 -19.69 7.32
N GLY A 110 -2.88 -18.56 7.58
CA GLY A 110 -1.55 -18.53 8.19
C GLY A 110 -0.45 -19.13 7.30
N LYS A 111 -0.59 -19.02 5.98
CA LYS A 111 0.38 -19.51 4.98
C LYS A 111 0.90 -18.39 4.11
N PHE A 112 2.14 -18.53 3.67
CA PHE A 112 2.81 -17.65 2.71
C PHE A 112 2.89 -18.25 1.30
N ASN A 113 2.97 -19.57 1.20
CA ASN A 113 3.18 -20.33 -0.03
C ASN A 113 4.51 -19.96 -0.74
N PRO A 114 5.67 -20.15 -0.08
CA PRO A 114 6.96 -19.64 -0.55
C PRO A 114 7.43 -20.19 -1.91
N ASP A 115 7.00 -21.40 -2.26
CA ASP A 115 7.32 -22.05 -3.53
C ASP A 115 6.23 -21.84 -4.60
N GLY A 116 5.19 -21.07 -4.29
CA GLY A 116 4.11 -20.77 -5.20
C GLY A 116 4.52 -19.83 -6.32
N THR A 117 3.74 -19.83 -7.39
CA THR A 117 3.87 -18.83 -8.44
C THR A 117 3.22 -17.53 -8.02
N VAL A 118 3.85 -16.41 -8.36
CA VAL A 118 3.31 -15.06 -8.13
C VAL A 118 2.57 -14.61 -9.38
N THR A 119 1.39 -14.01 -9.19
CA THR A 119 0.63 -13.42 -10.29
C THR A 119 1.14 -12.02 -10.65
N ARG A 120 0.72 -11.51 -11.82
CA ARG A 120 1.09 -10.16 -12.28
C ARG A 120 0.58 -9.09 -11.31
N ALA A 121 -0.66 -9.23 -10.82
CA ALA A 121 -1.26 -8.33 -9.85
C ALA A 121 -0.56 -8.36 -8.48
N GLU A 122 -0.23 -9.55 -7.98
CA GLU A 122 0.50 -9.70 -6.71
C GLU A 122 1.89 -9.07 -6.77
N PHE A 123 2.65 -9.33 -7.85
CA PHE A 123 3.97 -8.75 -8.00
C PHE A 123 3.91 -7.23 -8.14
N LEU A 124 2.95 -6.70 -8.90
CA LEU A 124 2.75 -5.27 -9.04
C LEU A 124 2.51 -4.60 -7.68
N LYS A 125 1.60 -5.16 -6.88
CA LYS A 125 1.34 -4.66 -5.52
C LYS A 125 2.61 -4.69 -4.66
N MET A 126 3.32 -5.82 -4.62
CA MET A 126 4.55 -5.96 -3.83
C MET A 126 5.62 -4.94 -4.24
N ALA A 127 5.81 -4.71 -5.53
CA ALA A 127 6.74 -3.72 -6.05
C ALA A 127 6.35 -2.31 -5.61
N MET A 128 5.10 -1.89 -5.84
CA MET A 128 4.63 -0.55 -5.47
C MET A 128 4.70 -0.31 -3.96
N ASP A 129 4.23 -1.26 -3.14
CA ASP A 129 4.29 -1.15 -1.67
C ASP A 129 5.73 -1.10 -1.14
N SER A 130 6.66 -1.81 -1.79
CA SER A 130 8.07 -1.81 -1.39
C SER A 130 8.72 -0.44 -1.54
N PHE A 131 8.35 0.29 -2.57
CA PHE A 131 8.88 1.63 -2.85
C PHE A 131 7.94 2.77 -2.39
N GLY A 132 6.87 2.45 -1.66
CA GLY A 132 5.94 3.46 -1.13
C GLY A 132 5.08 4.14 -2.19
N ILE A 133 4.98 3.55 -3.38
CA ILE A 133 4.16 4.11 -4.47
C ILE A 133 2.70 3.76 -4.24
N VAL A 134 1.86 4.78 -4.17
CA VAL A 134 0.41 4.61 -3.99
C VAL A 134 -0.31 4.44 -5.33
N GLY A 135 -1.40 3.68 -5.30
CA GLY A 135 -2.30 3.55 -6.43
C GLY A 135 -3.27 4.72 -6.56
N HIS A 136 -4.26 4.58 -7.45
CA HIS A 136 -5.31 5.58 -7.65
C HIS A 136 -6.69 5.06 -7.23
N ALA A 137 -7.34 5.78 -6.31
CA ALA A 137 -8.69 5.49 -5.85
C ALA A 137 -9.77 5.92 -6.86
N TYR A 138 -9.46 6.90 -7.70
CA TYR A 138 -10.35 7.40 -8.74
C TYR A 138 -10.03 6.78 -10.07
N ARG A 139 -10.99 6.05 -10.61
CA ARG A 139 -10.97 5.45 -11.92
C ARG A 139 -12.38 5.45 -12.50
N ASP A 140 -12.51 5.30 -13.80
CA ASP A 140 -13.79 5.33 -14.47
C ASP A 140 -14.37 3.92 -14.64
N GLY A 141 -14.66 3.29 -13.49
CA GLY A 141 -15.16 1.93 -13.45
C GLY A 141 -14.05 0.91 -13.57
N GLU A 142 -13.96 0.26 -14.71
CA GLU A 142 -12.94 -0.76 -14.99
C GLU A 142 -11.61 -0.13 -15.37
N CYS A 143 -10.53 -0.79 -15.02
CA CYS A 143 -9.18 -0.46 -15.45
C CYS A 143 -8.63 -1.66 -16.23
N LEU A 144 -8.51 -1.53 -17.54
CA LEU A 144 -8.25 -2.64 -18.46
C LEU A 144 -9.33 -3.72 -18.34
N ASP A 145 -8.93 -4.94 -17.99
CA ASP A 145 -9.80 -6.09 -17.71
C ASP A 145 -10.08 -6.28 -16.20
N ALA A 146 -9.58 -5.38 -15.34
CA ALA A 146 -9.89 -5.38 -13.93
C ALA A 146 -11.14 -4.55 -13.62
N THR A 147 -12.05 -5.11 -12.84
CA THR A 147 -13.27 -4.46 -12.38
C THR A 147 -13.05 -3.69 -11.08
N ASN A 148 -14.05 -2.91 -10.66
CA ASN A 148 -14.00 -2.21 -9.38
C ASN A 148 -13.93 -3.14 -8.16
N ASP A 149 -14.34 -4.39 -8.30
CA ASP A 149 -14.32 -5.40 -7.24
C ASP A 149 -12.97 -6.11 -7.14
N ASP A 150 -12.13 -5.99 -8.17
CA ASP A 150 -10.79 -6.55 -8.15
C ASP A 150 -9.86 -5.72 -7.25
N TRP A 151 -9.29 -6.35 -6.24
CA TRP A 151 -8.45 -5.71 -5.22
C TRP A 151 -7.24 -4.96 -5.81
N TYR A 152 -6.72 -5.40 -6.96
CA TYR A 152 -5.54 -4.83 -7.60
C TYR A 152 -5.87 -3.68 -8.56
N CYS A 153 -7.13 -3.40 -8.87
CA CYS A 153 -7.52 -2.34 -9.79
C CYS A 153 -6.98 -0.95 -9.36
N TYR A 154 -6.90 -0.70 -8.05
CA TYR A 154 -6.29 0.48 -7.45
C TYR A 154 -4.80 0.61 -7.81
N TYR A 155 -4.03 -0.48 -7.67
CA TYR A 155 -2.61 -0.53 -8.01
C TYR A 155 -2.40 -0.42 -9.52
N LEU A 156 -3.20 -1.13 -10.30
CA LEU A 156 -3.11 -1.15 -11.75
C LEU A 156 -3.29 0.24 -12.36
N GLN A 157 -4.33 0.99 -11.94
CA GLN A 157 -4.55 2.36 -12.39
C GLN A 157 -3.35 3.26 -12.05
N GLY A 158 -2.87 3.21 -10.82
CA GLY A 158 -1.72 4.01 -10.39
C GLY A 158 -0.44 3.66 -11.14
N ALA A 159 -0.23 2.37 -11.41
CA ALA A 159 0.93 1.89 -12.16
C ALA A 159 0.93 2.36 -13.62
N LEU A 160 -0.24 2.38 -14.24
CA LEU A 160 -0.39 2.87 -15.62
C LEU A 160 -0.17 4.37 -15.71
N ASP A 161 -0.76 5.14 -14.80
CA ASP A 161 -0.62 6.60 -14.78
C ASP A 161 0.82 7.05 -14.48
N LYS A 162 1.56 6.24 -13.73
CA LYS A 162 2.98 6.47 -13.42
C LYS A 162 3.95 5.80 -14.41
N ASN A 163 3.43 5.16 -15.47
CA ASN A 163 4.21 4.39 -16.46
C ASN A 163 5.12 3.31 -15.84
N ILE A 164 4.67 2.66 -14.77
CA ILE A 164 5.32 1.50 -14.17
C ILE A 164 5.06 0.24 -15.00
N ILE A 165 3.85 0.15 -15.58
CA ILE A 165 3.49 -0.89 -16.54
C ILE A 165 3.60 -0.32 -17.93
N SER A 166 4.41 -0.95 -18.77
CA SER A 166 4.53 -0.57 -20.17
C SER A 166 3.32 -1.05 -20.99
N LYS A 167 3.01 -0.32 -22.06
CA LYS A 167 1.89 -0.67 -22.96
C LYS A 167 2.08 -2.02 -23.64
N GLU A 168 3.33 -2.45 -23.79
CA GLU A 168 3.69 -3.74 -24.38
C GLU A 168 3.26 -4.94 -23.50
N MET A 169 3.08 -4.70 -22.21
CA MET A 169 2.56 -5.69 -21.26
C MET A 169 1.02 -5.84 -21.32
N ILE A 170 0.35 -5.01 -22.11
CA ILE A 170 -1.10 -4.93 -22.16
C ILE A 170 -1.59 -5.28 -23.57
N GLU A 171 -2.37 -6.32 -23.67
CA GLU A 171 -2.98 -6.70 -24.95
C GLU A 171 -4.05 -5.68 -25.37
N ASN A 172 -3.94 -5.15 -26.59
CA ASN A 172 -4.85 -4.17 -27.17
C ASN A 172 -5.00 -2.88 -26.33
N CYS A 173 -3.90 -2.38 -25.76
CA CYS A 173 -3.90 -1.18 -24.94
C CYS A 173 -4.38 0.05 -25.70
N ASN A 174 -5.41 0.72 -25.17
CA ASN A 174 -5.84 2.04 -25.62
C ASN A 174 -6.02 2.97 -24.41
N VAL A 175 -5.83 4.26 -24.59
CA VAL A 175 -5.91 5.28 -23.54
C VAL A 175 -6.79 6.43 -24.00
N THR A 176 -7.79 6.76 -23.19
CA THR A 176 -8.67 7.91 -23.40
C THR A 176 -8.63 8.82 -22.19
N LYS A 177 -8.50 10.12 -22.41
CA LYS A 177 -8.51 11.11 -21.33
C LYS A 177 -9.93 11.57 -21.05
N VAL A 178 -10.35 11.52 -19.80
CA VAL A 178 -11.70 11.89 -19.35
C VAL A 178 -11.59 12.85 -18.17
N THR A 179 -12.35 13.95 -18.20
CA THR A 179 -12.44 14.84 -17.05
C THR A 179 -13.46 14.31 -16.06
N LYS A 180 -13.03 14.07 -14.80
CA LYS A 180 -13.90 13.63 -13.70
C LYS A 180 -14.14 14.72 -12.68
N THR A 181 -15.35 14.78 -12.15
CA THR A 181 -15.68 15.56 -10.96
C THR A 181 -15.35 14.72 -9.73
N LEU A 182 -14.39 15.19 -8.94
CA LEU A 182 -13.97 14.53 -7.70
C LEU A 182 -14.82 14.97 -6.50
N ALA A 183 -15.25 16.24 -6.53
CA ALA A 183 -16.20 16.78 -5.57
C ALA A 183 -17.15 17.75 -6.30
N GLU A 184 -18.44 17.62 -6.01
CA GLU A 184 -19.45 18.51 -6.57
C GLU A 184 -19.31 19.92 -5.99
N ALA A 185 -19.74 20.93 -6.77
CA ALA A 185 -19.82 22.30 -6.30
C ALA A 185 -20.83 22.39 -5.13
N THR A 186 -20.51 23.23 -4.15
CA THR A 186 -21.42 23.64 -3.08
C THR A 186 -21.57 25.15 -3.07
N ASP A 187 -22.47 25.71 -2.25
CA ASP A 187 -22.68 27.17 -2.17
C ASP A 187 -21.37 27.93 -1.86
N ASP A 188 -20.42 27.30 -1.16
CA ASP A 188 -19.17 27.92 -0.70
C ASP A 188 -17.92 27.42 -1.42
N LYS A 189 -18.03 26.43 -2.31
CA LYS A 189 -16.87 25.80 -2.99
C LYS A 189 -17.18 25.42 -4.42
N GLU A 190 -16.23 25.67 -5.30
CA GLU A 190 -16.30 25.20 -6.67
C GLU A 190 -16.13 23.67 -6.78
N ALA A 191 -16.65 23.10 -7.86
CA ALA A 191 -16.43 21.67 -8.14
C ALA A 191 -14.94 21.40 -8.36
N VAL A 192 -14.46 20.31 -7.77
CA VAL A 192 -13.10 19.83 -8.00
C VAL A 192 -13.13 18.84 -9.15
N THR A 193 -12.46 19.17 -10.24
CA THR A 193 -12.34 18.29 -11.42
C THR A 193 -10.89 17.93 -11.67
N THR A 194 -10.66 16.76 -12.24
CA THR A 194 -9.35 16.32 -12.72
C THR A 194 -9.48 15.50 -13.99
N ASP A 195 -8.42 15.51 -14.79
CA ASP A 195 -8.32 14.62 -15.94
C ASP A 195 -7.74 13.28 -15.48
N VAL A 196 -8.43 12.20 -15.79
CA VAL A 196 -7.97 10.84 -15.55
C VAL A 196 -7.84 10.08 -16.86
N ASN A 197 -6.84 9.23 -16.95
CA ASN A 197 -6.71 8.32 -18.07
C ASN A 197 -7.61 7.11 -17.86
N VAL A 198 -8.39 6.77 -18.85
CA VAL A 198 -9.16 5.51 -18.93
C VAL A 198 -8.41 4.57 -19.84
N TYR A 199 -8.01 3.44 -19.29
CA TYR A 199 -7.26 2.42 -20.00
C TYR A 199 -8.19 1.27 -20.38
N THR A 200 -8.13 0.85 -21.64
CA THR A 200 -8.82 -0.36 -22.14
C THR A 200 -7.79 -1.31 -22.72
N GLY A 201 -8.09 -2.60 -22.65
CA GLY A 201 -7.20 -3.68 -23.06
C GLY A 201 -7.20 -4.79 -22.02
N LYS A 202 -6.18 -5.66 -22.06
CA LYS A 202 -6.12 -6.82 -21.17
C LYS A 202 -4.78 -6.89 -20.46
N PHE A 203 -4.83 -6.86 -19.11
CA PHE A 203 -3.66 -7.02 -18.25
C PHE A 203 -3.47 -8.46 -17.77
N ASP A 204 -4.56 -9.23 -17.61
CA ASP A 204 -4.52 -10.58 -17.04
C ASP A 204 -3.84 -10.61 -15.66
N GLY A 205 -4.38 -9.90 -14.69
CA GLY A 205 -3.78 -9.76 -13.34
C GLY A 205 -3.49 -11.08 -12.65
N ASP A 206 -4.33 -12.09 -12.85
CA ASP A 206 -4.20 -13.42 -12.25
C ASP A 206 -3.22 -14.34 -12.99
N LYS A 207 -2.69 -13.92 -14.15
CA LYS A 207 -1.70 -14.71 -14.88
C LYS A 207 -0.37 -14.74 -14.11
N PRO A 208 0.31 -15.91 -14.02
CA PRO A 208 1.67 -15.97 -13.50
C PRO A 208 2.60 -15.00 -14.23
N ILE A 209 3.34 -14.21 -13.46
CA ILE A 209 4.26 -13.21 -14.00
C ILE A 209 5.53 -13.89 -14.55
N THR A 210 6.05 -13.37 -15.66
CA THR A 210 7.34 -13.82 -16.21
C THR A 210 8.51 -13.07 -15.58
N ARG A 211 9.72 -13.62 -15.66
CA ARG A 211 10.95 -12.95 -15.17
C ARG A 211 11.21 -11.62 -15.88
N GLU A 212 10.85 -11.52 -17.15
CA GLU A 212 10.97 -10.31 -17.96
C GLU A 212 10.03 -9.23 -17.44
N GLU A 213 8.75 -9.56 -17.23
CA GLU A 213 7.75 -8.67 -16.69
C GLU A 213 8.12 -8.19 -15.26
N MET A 214 8.60 -9.12 -14.40
CA MET A 214 9.12 -8.77 -13.07
C MET A 214 10.25 -7.75 -13.14
N ALA A 215 11.22 -7.96 -14.02
CA ALA A 215 12.35 -7.05 -14.19
C ALA A 215 11.91 -5.67 -14.68
N ALA A 216 10.98 -5.61 -15.64
CA ALA A 216 10.44 -4.36 -16.16
C ALA A 216 9.69 -3.57 -15.06
N ILE A 217 8.76 -4.21 -14.35
CA ILE A 217 8.01 -3.57 -13.25
C ILE A 217 8.96 -3.11 -12.13
N ALA A 218 9.93 -3.93 -11.73
CA ALA A 218 10.86 -3.58 -10.65
C ALA A 218 11.71 -2.37 -11.00
N VAL A 219 12.25 -2.29 -12.21
CA VAL A 219 13.06 -1.15 -12.68
C VAL A 219 12.24 0.12 -12.77
N GLU A 220 11.05 0.07 -13.37
CA GLU A 220 10.21 1.25 -13.49
C GLU A 220 9.69 1.72 -12.13
N THR A 221 9.36 0.80 -11.22
CA THR A 221 8.97 1.15 -9.86
C THR A 221 10.11 1.84 -9.10
N TYR A 222 11.34 1.31 -9.23
CA TYR A 222 12.53 1.95 -8.65
C TYR A 222 12.75 3.36 -9.22
N ASN A 223 12.72 3.53 -10.54
CA ASN A 223 12.92 4.82 -11.18
C ASN A 223 11.89 5.85 -10.71
N ARG A 224 10.62 5.45 -10.53
CA ARG A 224 9.56 6.35 -10.04
C ARG A 224 9.71 6.70 -8.55
N SER A 225 10.33 5.84 -7.76
CA SER A 225 10.61 6.14 -6.36
C SER A 225 11.68 7.23 -6.19
N GLU A 226 12.64 7.30 -7.10
CA GLU A 226 13.71 8.31 -7.10
C GLU A 226 13.23 9.71 -7.54
N GLU A 227 12.12 9.81 -8.28
CA GLU A 227 11.56 11.09 -8.74
C GLU A 227 10.92 11.90 -7.59
N HIS A 228 10.77 11.31 -6.39
CA HIS A 228 10.16 11.93 -5.21
C HIS A 228 11.18 12.30 -4.11
N THR A 229 12.47 12.11 -4.33
CA THR A 229 13.56 12.56 -3.47
C THR A 229 14.24 13.80 -4.04
#